data_494a586fa75a3fcbb802728f07f48846
#
_entry.id   494a586fa75a3fcbb802728f07f48846
#
_cell.length_a   1.000
_cell.length_b   1.000
_cell.length_c   1.000
_cell.angle_alpha   90.00
_cell.angle_beta   90.00
_cell.angle_gamma   90.00
#
_symmetry.space_group_name_H-M   'P 1'
#
loop_
_entity.id
_entity.type
_entity.pdbx_description
1 polymer ?
#
loop_
_entity_poly.entity_id
_entity_poly.type
_entity_poly.pdbx_seq_one_letter_code
_entity_poly.pdbx_strand_id
1 'polypeptide(L)'
;MRIRIFFFLFAILFSGNSHSSVSKKWVGEWLALDQWQSEFNIVLKKNGIATSNYGDGQHGFWEIIDGNVVIKWDSGKEDFIFMGVMGIQRLHKSKQREYTSGMKKTN
;
A
#
# COMPACT_ATOMS: atom_id res chain seq x y z
N MET A 1 1.20 -2.98 -37.42
CA MET A 1 2.46 -2.80 -36.78
C MET A 1 2.65 -1.48 -36.09
N ARG A 2 2.53 -0.44 -36.84
CA ARG A 2 2.73 0.89 -36.26
C ARG A 2 1.72 1.19 -35.19
N ILE A 3 0.55 0.63 -35.32
CA ILE A 3 -0.51 0.83 -34.38
C ILE A 3 -0.14 0.33 -32.99
N ARG A 4 0.58 -0.76 -32.93
CA ARG A 4 0.97 -1.31 -31.64
C ARG A 4 1.91 -0.40 -30.88
N ILE A 5 2.82 0.20 -31.57
CA ILE A 5 3.76 1.11 -30.95
C ILE A 5 3.01 2.30 -30.39
N PHE A 6 2.04 2.73 -31.12
CA PHE A 6 1.23 3.85 -30.74
C PHE A 6 0.46 3.59 -29.46
N PHE A 7 -0.15 2.45 -29.35
CA PHE A 7 -0.84 2.04 -28.15
C PHE A 7 0.07 2.00 -26.97
N PHE A 8 1.22 1.48 -27.19
CA PHE A 8 2.18 1.31 -26.14
C PHE A 8 2.57 2.63 -25.51
N LEU A 9 2.85 3.60 -26.31
CA LEU A 9 3.18 4.92 -25.82
C LEU A 9 2.04 5.54 -25.05
N PHE A 10 0.88 5.37 -25.56
CA PHE A 10 -0.29 5.92 -24.95
C PHE A 10 -0.50 5.34 -23.54
N ALA A 11 -0.32 4.07 -23.40
CA ALA A 11 -0.49 3.42 -22.12
C ALA A 11 0.51 3.92 -21.08
N ILE A 12 1.72 4.12 -21.50
CA ILE A 12 2.77 4.62 -20.61
C ILE A 12 2.45 6.00 -20.09
N LEU A 13 2.08 6.88 -20.98
CA LEU A 13 1.76 8.24 -20.59
C LEU A 13 0.60 8.28 -19.62
N PHE A 14 -0.39 7.50 -19.92
CA PHE A 14 -1.57 7.49 -19.12
C PHE A 14 -1.30 7.03 -17.69
N SER A 15 -0.59 5.95 -17.54
CA SER A 15 -0.32 5.43 -16.21
C SER A 15 0.61 6.32 -15.43
N GLY A 16 1.47 7.07 -16.09
CA GLY A 16 2.40 7.95 -15.40
C GLY A 16 1.73 9.12 -14.73
N ASN A 17 0.61 9.57 -15.23
CA ASN A 17 -0.02 10.78 -14.72
C ASN A 17 -1.07 10.55 -13.67
N SER A 18 -1.71 9.40 -13.68
CA SER A 18 -2.94 9.25 -12.91
C SER A 18 -2.74 9.13 -11.41
N HIS A 19 -1.57 8.75 -10.94
CA HIS A 19 -1.40 8.46 -9.52
C HIS A 19 -0.61 9.49 -8.72
N SER A 20 0.00 10.45 -9.38
CA SER A 20 0.96 11.29 -8.68
C SER A 20 0.39 12.09 -7.52
N SER A 21 -0.82 12.65 -7.67
CA SER A 21 -1.38 13.45 -6.61
C SER A 21 -2.00 12.62 -5.50
N VAL A 22 -2.65 11.50 -5.85
CA VAL A 22 -3.31 10.67 -4.87
C VAL A 22 -2.29 9.91 -4.02
N SER A 23 -1.24 9.41 -4.64
CA SER A 23 -0.25 8.62 -3.92
C SER A 23 0.59 9.44 -2.96
N LYS A 24 0.69 10.76 -3.18
CA LYS A 24 1.47 11.63 -2.34
C LYS A 24 1.06 11.57 -0.88
N LYS A 25 -0.21 11.49 -0.65
CA LYS A 25 -0.77 11.41 0.67
C LYS A 25 -0.37 10.13 1.40
N TRP A 26 -0.15 9.08 0.66
CA TRP A 26 0.14 7.77 1.23
C TRP A 26 1.63 7.44 1.31
N VAL A 27 2.45 8.09 0.51
CA VAL A 27 3.89 7.83 0.51
C VAL A 27 4.49 8.27 1.84
N GLY A 28 5.30 7.43 2.45
CA GLY A 28 5.94 7.76 3.70
C GLY A 28 6.00 6.59 4.64
N GLU A 29 6.30 6.90 5.88
CA GLU A 29 6.43 5.90 6.94
C GLU A 29 5.21 5.93 7.84
N TRP A 30 4.72 4.75 8.18
CA TRP A 30 3.52 4.58 8.96
C TRP A 30 3.77 3.70 10.16
N LEU A 31 3.15 4.06 11.28
CA LEU A 31 3.16 3.23 12.46
C LEU A 31 1.92 2.37 12.44
N ALA A 32 2.10 1.07 12.52
CA ALA A 32 1.00 0.10 12.46
C ALA A 32 1.02 -0.74 13.73
N LEU A 33 -0.09 -1.41 13.98
CA LEU A 33 -0.21 -2.30 15.14
C LEU A 33 -0.59 -3.69 14.66
N ASP A 34 0.02 -4.70 15.26
CA ASP A 34 -0.35 -6.07 14.95
C ASP A 34 -1.56 -6.49 15.80
N GLN A 35 -1.94 -7.74 15.72
CA GLN A 35 -3.10 -8.24 16.44
C GLN A 35 -2.92 -8.19 17.96
N TRP A 36 -1.68 -8.08 18.41
CA TRP A 36 -1.35 -8.01 19.84
C TRP A 36 -1.14 -6.58 20.30
N GLN A 37 -1.42 -5.61 19.43
CA GLN A 37 -1.21 -4.19 19.70
C GLN A 37 0.26 -3.81 19.79
N SER A 38 1.13 -4.61 19.21
CA SER A 38 2.55 -4.29 19.14
C SER A 38 2.82 -3.43 17.92
N GLU A 39 3.66 -2.43 18.09
CA GLU A 39 3.96 -1.47 17.05
C GLU A 39 5.00 -1.98 16.06
N PHE A 40 4.80 -1.63 14.80
CA PHE A 40 5.80 -1.86 13.78
C PHE A 40 5.60 -0.83 12.68
N ASN A 41 6.57 -0.72 11.79
CA ASN A 41 6.54 0.30 10.75
C ASN A 41 6.31 -0.28 9.38
N ILE A 42 5.53 0.45 8.58
CA ILE A 42 5.33 0.15 7.17
C ILE A 42 5.79 1.37 6.39
N VAL A 43 6.58 1.16 5.36
CA VAL A 43 7.03 2.25 4.50
C VAL A 43 6.45 2.05 3.12
N LEU A 44 5.73 3.06 2.65
CA LEU A 44 5.16 3.06 1.29
C LEU A 44 6.03 3.97 0.45
N LYS A 45 6.75 3.38 -0.49
CA LYS A 45 7.68 4.13 -1.31
C LYS A 45 7.01 4.63 -2.57
N LYS A 46 7.55 5.71 -3.08
CA LYS A 46 7.02 6.37 -4.26
C LYS A 46 6.96 5.45 -5.47
N ASN A 47 7.88 4.51 -5.56
CA ASN A 47 7.96 3.60 -6.69
C ASN A 47 7.02 2.39 -6.60
N GLY A 48 6.15 2.38 -5.61
CA GLY A 48 5.19 1.28 -5.48
C GLY A 48 5.67 0.14 -4.61
N ILE A 49 6.85 0.24 -4.04
CA ILE A 49 7.36 -0.79 -3.16
C ILE A 49 6.92 -0.52 -1.73
N ALA A 50 6.52 -1.55 -1.03
CA ALA A 50 6.18 -1.48 0.38
C ALA A 50 7.14 -2.34 1.16
N THR A 51 7.60 -1.84 2.31
CA THR A 51 8.45 -2.62 3.20
C THR A 51 7.92 -2.48 4.62
N SER A 52 8.31 -3.39 5.47
CA SER A 52 7.92 -3.35 6.87
C SER A 52 9.00 -3.99 7.70
N ASN A 53 9.10 -3.59 8.96
CA ASN A 53 10.05 -4.20 9.89
C ASN A 53 9.40 -5.26 10.78
N TYR A 54 8.21 -5.70 10.41
CA TYR A 54 7.52 -6.73 11.18
C TYR A 54 8.27 -8.06 11.08
N GLY A 55 8.49 -8.70 12.23
CA GLY A 55 9.25 -9.96 12.25
C GLY A 55 10.64 -9.74 11.70
N ASP A 56 11.00 -10.53 10.72
CA ASP A 56 12.31 -10.43 10.05
C ASP A 56 12.28 -9.45 8.90
N GLY A 57 11.22 -8.71 8.77
CA GLY A 57 11.06 -7.76 7.68
C GLY A 57 10.17 -8.32 6.60
N GLN A 58 9.47 -7.41 5.92
CA GLN A 58 8.56 -7.80 4.85
C GLN A 58 8.79 -6.91 3.64
N HIS A 59 8.49 -7.45 2.49
CA HIS A 59 8.63 -6.75 1.22
C HIS A 59 7.40 -7.05 0.37
N GLY A 60 6.92 -6.04 -0.32
CA GLY A 60 5.76 -6.20 -1.19
C GLY A 60 5.56 -4.99 -2.07
N PHE A 61 4.37 -4.89 -2.61
CA PHE A 61 4.01 -3.79 -3.50
C PHE A 61 2.69 -3.19 -3.05
N TRP A 62 2.54 -1.90 -3.27
CA TRP A 62 1.30 -1.22 -2.92
C TRP A 62 0.77 -0.45 -4.10
N GLU A 63 -0.53 -0.28 -4.10
CA GLU A 63 -1.21 0.51 -5.14
C GLU A 63 -2.46 1.11 -4.53
N ILE A 64 -3.05 2.04 -5.27
CA ILE A 64 -4.26 2.70 -4.81
C ILE A 64 -5.43 2.18 -5.63
N ILE A 65 -6.44 1.68 -4.93
CA ILE A 65 -7.66 1.18 -5.55
C ILE A 65 -8.82 1.89 -4.88
N ASP A 66 -9.59 2.62 -5.67
CA ASP A 66 -10.74 3.39 -5.15
C ASP A 66 -10.36 4.32 -4.01
N GLY A 67 -9.18 4.94 -4.11
CA GLY A 67 -8.73 5.88 -3.11
C GLY A 67 -8.08 5.27 -1.88
N ASN A 68 -8.07 3.97 -1.77
CA ASN A 68 -7.49 3.28 -0.64
C ASN A 68 -6.23 2.53 -1.05
N VAL A 69 -5.39 2.22 -0.08
CA VAL A 69 -4.14 1.52 -0.35
C VAL A 69 -4.35 0.01 -0.20
N VAL A 70 -3.81 -0.73 -1.14
CA VAL A 70 -3.74 -2.18 -1.05
C VAL A 70 -2.28 -2.57 -1.11
N ILE A 71 -1.82 -3.32 -0.12
CA ILE A 71 -0.46 -3.83 -0.09
C ILE A 71 -0.52 -5.33 -0.27
N LYS A 72 0.26 -5.82 -1.22
CA LYS A 72 0.39 -7.26 -1.42
C LYS A 72 1.81 -7.66 -1.05
N TRP A 73 1.92 -8.38 0.02
CA TRP A 73 3.22 -8.81 0.53
C TRP A 73 3.69 -10.07 -0.20
N ASP A 74 4.99 -10.20 -0.32
CA ASP A 74 5.57 -11.37 -0.99
C ASP A 74 5.14 -12.69 -0.35
N SER A 75 4.80 -12.63 0.92
CA SER A 75 4.35 -13.81 1.66
C SER A 75 2.94 -14.27 1.27
N GLY A 76 2.22 -13.46 0.51
CA GLY A 76 0.84 -13.76 0.16
C GLY A 76 -0.18 -13.07 1.05
N LYS A 77 0.27 -12.43 2.11
CA LYS A 77 -0.61 -11.65 2.96
C LYS A 77 -0.96 -10.33 2.30
N GLU A 78 -2.04 -9.72 2.73
CA GLU A 78 -2.49 -8.46 2.17
C GLU A 78 -2.91 -7.50 3.27
N ASP A 79 -2.71 -6.21 3.02
CA ASP A 79 -3.19 -5.16 3.88
C ASP A 79 -4.00 -4.17 3.08
N PHE A 80 -5.10 -3.72 3.66
CA PHE A 80 -5.96 -2.70 3.06
C PHE A 80 -6.00 -1.51 4.00
N ILE A 81 -5.57 -0.35 3.51
CA ILE A 81 -5.49 0.84 4.34
C ILE A 81 -6.52 1.84 3.86
N PHE A 82 -7.37 2.29 4.76
CA PHE A 82 -8.50 3.14 4.39
C PHE A 82 -8.77 4.15 5.50
N MET A 83 -9.54 5.17 5.14
CA MET A 83 -9.96 6.18 6.11
C MET A 83 -11.23 5.69 6.81
N GLY A 84 -11.11 5.40 8.08
CA GLY A 84 -12.25 4.99 8.89
C GLY A 84 -12.82 6.16 9.67
N VAL A 85 -13.84 5.88 10.47
CA VAL A 85 -14.48 6.89 11.29
C VAL A 85 -13.51 7.49 12.30
N MET A 86 -12.67 6.66 12.87
CA MET A 86 -11.72 7.07 13.89
C MET A 86 -10.34 7.40 13.35
N GLY A 87 -10.20 7.50 12.03
CA GLY A 87 -8.93 7.78 11.41
C GLY A 87 -8.51 6.68 10.46
N ILE A 88 -7.23 6.66 10.14
CA ILE A 88 -6.70 5.67 9.20
C ILE A 88 -6.69 4.30 9.85
N GLN A 89 -7.21 3.32 9.12
CA GLN A 89 -7.32 1.94 9.59
C GLN A 89 -6.61 1.00 8.63
N ARG A 90 -6.16 -0.12 9.15
CA ARG A 90 -5.50 -1.15 8.35
C ARG A 90 -6.20 -2.49 8.61
N LEU A 91 -6.72 -3.08 7.53
CA LEU A 91 -7.31 -4.41 7.59
C LEU A 91 -6.26 -5.39 7.08
N HIS A 92 -5.83 -6.28 7.94
CA HIS A 92 -4.84 -7.30 7.59
C HIS A 92 -5.54 -8.60 7.26
N LYS A 93 -5.15 -9.20 6.13
CA LYS A 93 -5.73 -10.48 5.70
C LYS A 93 -4.64 -11.49 5.39
N SER A 94 -4.78 -12.66 5.98
CA SER A 94 -3.93 -13.80 5.66
C SER A 94 -4.82 -15.03 5.62
N LYS A 95 -4.24 -16.17 5.33
CA LYS A 95 -5.02 -17.39 5.28
C LYS A 95 -5.63 -17.76 6.62
N GLN A 96 -4.95 -17.43 7.69
CA GLN A 96 -5.37 -17.84 9.01
C GLN A 96 -6.17 -16.80 9.77
N ARG A 97 -6.06 -15.54 9.40
CA ARG A 97 -6.74 -14.52 10.20
C ARG A 97 -6.93 -13.22 9.47
N GLU A 98 -7.80 -12.44 10.05
CA GLU A 98 -8.16 -11.15 9.54
C GLU A 98 -8.39 -10.25 10.74
N TYR A 99 -7.82 -9.07 10.75
CA TYR A 99 -8.06 -8.14 11.85
C TYR A 99 -7.85 -6.71 11.38
N THR A 100 -8.43 -5.78 12.13
CA THR A 100 -8.33 -4.35 11.82
C THR A 100 -7.70 -3.63 12.98
N SER A 101 -6.83 -2.69 12.68
CA SER A 101 -6.20 -1.86 13.69
C SER A 101 -5.96 -0.46 13.14
N GLY A 102 -5.70 0.47 14.03
CA GLY A 102 -5.39 1.84 13.64
C GLY A 102 -4.01 1.95 13.03
N MET A 103 -3.80 3.04 12.30
CA MET A 103 -2.55 3.28 11.64
C MET A 103 -2.30 4.77 11.60
N LYS A 104 -1.05 5.19 11.72
CA LYS A 104 -0.72 6.59 11.87
C LYS A 104 0.52 6.93 11.06
N LYS A 105 0.44 7.99 10.29
CA LYS A 105 1.58 8.41 9.50
C LYS A 105 2.58 9.10 10.42
N THR A 106 3.83 8.70 10.35
CA THR A 106 4.88 9.24 11.19
C THR A 106 5.86 10.11 10.42
N ASN A 107 5.82 10.02 9.08
CA ASN A 107 6.78 10.81 8.32
C ASN A 107 6.30 11.03 6.90
#